data_8b1a87918d5a79496a71d6bac3909a5c
#
_entry.id   8b1a87918d5a79496a71d6bac3909a5c
#
_cell.length_a   1.000
_cell.length_b   1.000
_cell.length_c   1.000
_cell.angle_alpha   90.00
_cell.angle_beta   90.00
_cell.angle_gamma   90.00
#
_symmetry.space_group_name_H-M   'P 1'
#
loop_
_entity.id
_entity.type
_entity.pdbx_description
1 polymer ?
#
loop_
_entity_poly.entity_id
_entity_poly.type
_entity_poly.pdbx_seq_one_letter_code
_entity_poly.pdbx_strand_id
1 'polypeptide(L)'
;MAVVVSAVAGVSATRYGYYYDELYFIAAGKRPSFGYVDQGPLVPLLARAMDWLFPGSFVALRIPAVAASIAVVVLSAVIARELGGGRAAQVLTATACATSVFVLGQAQTLSTNGIDTVLWAVLTWLLVRWVRTRHDALLLTAGLVTAAAVQVKWLVPVFWIAVIVAAGWLGPRALLRRSALWWSAGIVVLAAAPGLIWQARHGWPHLGMGSVVRGQTGGLTGTLWFVPLTLQWWGLLGAVVIVCGVWQLLRSPRLRPYRFLGVAFLLTVAIFAISGGRSAYGAGAYPMVMAAGAVGLTATRKRWLTIAAVPTVVLSVLAAVVYATPWRAASQYTPAPNRAAALSPSAYSELGWSELVDTTADAYRTLTPQQQRTAAVVTEWYVQAAALDHCGSGAGLPSVFSPNRGFGYFGVPPDTADTVLYVGSTEADLSRWFTSVVPVNRMDYPLGIPGITSDITIWECTSPKQPWSVMWPAMRRL
;
A
#
# COMPACT_ATOMS: atom_id res chain seq x y z
N MET A 1 7.39 6.44 -22.16
CA MET A 1 6.76 6.56 -20.85
C MET A 1 7.26 5.46 -19.88
N ALA A 2 7.22 4.17 -20.22
CA ALA A 2 7.78 3.11 -19.36
C ALA A 2 9.26 3.39 -18.99
N VAL A 3 10.10 3.76 -19.96
CA VAL A 3 11.50 4.14 -19.73
C VAL A 3 11.63 5.30 -18.73
N VAL A 4 10.73 6.30 -18.77
CA VAL A 4 10.74 7.43 -17.83
C VAL A 4 10.45 6.92 -16.41
N VAL A 5 9.44 6.07 -16.23
CA VAL A 5 9.12 5.48 -14.93
C VAL A 5 10.29 4.65 -14.41
N SER A 6 10.91 3.84 -15.27
CA SER A 6 12.09 3.02 -14.90
C SER A 6 13.29 3.90 -14.50
N ALA A 7 13.56 4.95 -15.25
CA ALA A 7 14.68 5.86 -14.97
C ALA A 7 14.48 6.61 -13.63
N VAL A 8 13.27 7.15 -13.43
CA VAL A 8 12.93 7.83 -12.17
C VAL A 8 13.01 6.86 -10.99
N ALA A 9 12.42 5.67 -11.12
CA ALA A 9 12.49 4.66 -10.07
C ALA A 9 13.94 4.21 -9.79
N GLY A 10 14.75 3.99 -10.82
CA GLY A 10 16.15 3.59 -10.69
C GLY A 10 17.02 4.62 -9.94
N VAL A 11 16.84 5.90 -10.25
CA VAL A 11 17.55 6.99 -9.53
C VAL A 11 17.04 7.13 -8.10
N SER A 12 15.74 6.94 -7.87
CA SER A 12 15.12 7.12 -6.57
C SER A 12 15.40 5.94 -5.63
N ALA A 13 15.43 4.72 -6.17
CA ALA A 13 15.54 3.48 -5.39
C ALA A 13 16.84 3.34 -4.61
N THR A 14 17.89 4.11 -4.95
CA THR A 14 19.22 4.03 -4.33
C THR A 14 19.50 5.13 -3.30
N ARG A 15 18.56 6.08 -3.11
CA ARG A 15 18.86 7.32 -2.35
C ARG A 15 18.78 7.18 -0.84
N TYR A 16 17.85 6.35 -0.34
CA TYR A 16 17.62 6.14 1.09
C TYR A 16 17.63 4.64 1.39
N GLY A 17 17.21 4.24 2.57
CA GLY A 17 17.14 2.84 2.98
C GLY A 17 15.82 2.16 2.64
N TYR A 18 15.49 1.15 3.43
CA TYR A 18 14.19 0.50 3.36
C TYR A 18 13.06 1.43 3.78
N TYR A 19 11.96 1.41 3.05
CA TYR A 19 10.71 1.99 3.50
C TYR A 19 10.12 1.11 4.62
N TYR A 20 9.50 1.70 5.64
CA TYR A 20 9.07 0.96 6.83
C TYR A 20 8.16 -0.24 6.55
N ASP A 21 7.24 -0.14 5.57
CA ASP A 21 6.38 -1.27 5.22
C ASP A 21 7.14 -2.36 4.44
N GLU A 22 8.24 -2.03 3.74
CA GLU A 22 9.10 -3.02 3.08
C GLU A 22 9.73 -3.96 4.12
N LEU A 23 10.24 -3.41 5.23
CA LEU A 23 10.76 -4.18 6.36
C LEU A 23 9.68 -5.08 6.95
N TYR A 24 8.45 -4.57 7.10
CA TYR A 24 7.32 -5.37 7.58
C TYR A 24 6.96 -6.50 6.62
N PHE A 25 6.98 -6.28 5.30
CA PHE A 25 6.72 -7.35 4.34
C PHE A 25 7.81 -8.42 4.34
N ILE A 26 9.08 -8.05 4.54
CA ILE A 26 10.16 -9.01 4.71
C ILE A 26 9.93 -9.84 5.97
N ALA A 27 9.63 -9.21 7.11
CA ALA A 27 9.35 -9.89 8.37
C ALA A 27 8.14 -10.84 8.26
N ALA A 28 7.06 -10.40 7.59
CA ALA A 28 5.89 -11.23 7.30
C ALA A 28 6.23 -12.38 6.34
N GLY A 29 7.07 -12.14 5.34
CA GLY A 29 7.54 -13.15 4.40
C GLY A 29 8.40 -14.24 5.04
N LYS A 30 9.19 -13.91 6.08
CA LYS A 30 9.91 -14.89 6.91
C LYS A 30 8.96 -15.78 7.72
N ARG A 31 7.71 -15.34 7.95
CA ARG A 31 6.66 -16.03 8.72
C ARG A 31 5.44 -16.27 7.83
N PRO A 32 5.55 -17.14 6.78
CA PRO A 32 4.49 -17.33 5.78
C PRO A 32 3.19 -17.81 6.43
N SER A 33 2.11 -17.13 6.08
CA SER A 33 0.75 -17.44 6.54
C SER A 33 -0.24 -17.20 5.41
N PHE A 34 -1.40 -17.84 5.46
CA PHE A 34 -2.49 -17.60 4.50
C PHE A 34 -3.24 -16.29 4.73
N GLY A 35 -3.01 -15.62 5.86
CA GLY A 35 -3.60 -14.32 6.17
C GLY A 35 -2.76 -13.57 7.19
N TYR A 36 -2.90 -12.25 7.14
CA TYR A 36 -2.32 -11.32 8.09
C TYR A 36 -3.41 -10.34 8.55
N VAL A 37 -3.09 -9.48 9.50
CA VAL A 37 -4.04 -8.52 10.07
C VAL A 37 -4.57 -7.53 9.04
N ASP A 38 -3.71 -7.03 8.16
CA ASP A 38 -3.93 -5.87 7.30
C ASP A 38 -3.75 -6.17 5.80
N GLN A 39 -3.35 -7.38 5.45
CA GLN A 39 -3.04 -7.77 4.07
C GLN A 39 -3.16 -9.28 3.84
N GLY A 40 -3.11 -9.66 2.57
CA GLY A 40 -2.94 -11.07 2.16
C GLY A 40 -1.47 -11.48 2.03
N PRO A 41 -1.20 -12.75 1.67
CA PRO A 41 0.15 -13.30 1.61
C PRO A 41 0.98 -12.88 0.38
N LEU A 42 0.38 -12.31 -0.67
CA LEU A 42 1.08 -12.13 -1.95
C LEU A 42 2.26 -11.17 -1.84
N VAL A 43 2.10 -10.00 -1.18
CA VAL A 43 3.18 -9.02 -1.05
C VAL A 43 4.30 -9.51 -0.11
N PRO A 44 4.00 -10.10 1.07
CA PRO A 44 5.01 -10.79 1.87
C PRO A 44 5.80 -11.88 1.12
N LEU A 45 5.13 -12.67 0.28
CA LEU A 45 5.80 -13.70 -0.54
C LEU A 45 6.70 -13.08 -1.62
N LEU A 46 6.28 -11.98 -2.25
CA LEU A 46 7.12 -11.22 -3.18
C LEU A 46 8.35 -10.65 -2.45
N ALA A 47 8.17 -10.06 -1.27
CA ALA A 47 9.27 -9.54 -0.47
C ALA A 47 10.26 -10.64 -0.10
N ARG A 48 9.75 -11.81 0.36
CA ARG A 48 10.59 -12.98 0.66
C ARG A 48 11.35 -13.48 -0.57
N ALA A 49 10.70 -13.55 -1.73
CA ALA A 49 11.34 -14.00 -2.96
C ALA A 49 12.48 -13.06 -3.38
N MET A 50 12.27 -11.74 -3.28
CA MET A 50 13.32 -10.76 -3.60
C MET A 50 14.46 -10.78 -2.59
N ASP A 51 14.17 -10.88 -1.30
CA ASP A 51 15.19 -10.98 -0.25
C ASP A 51 15.99 -12.29 -0.35
N TRP A 52 15.36 -13.39 -0.79
CA TRP A 52 16.03 -14.67 -1.04
C TRP A 52 16.93 -14.61 -2.28
N LEU A 53 16.47 -13.97 -3.37
CA LEU A 53 17.24 -13.85 -4.63
C LEU A 53 18.40 -12.84 -4.49
N PHE A 54 18.20 -11.79 -3.72
CA PHE A 54 19.15 -10.67 -3.55
C PHE A 54 19.20 -10.24 -2.08
N PRO A 55 19.84 -11.03 -1.21
CA PRO A 55 19.85 -10.80 0.24
C PRO A 55 20.31 -9.38 0.61
N GLY A 56 19.52 -8.69 1.44
CA GLY A 56 19.84 -7.36 1.95
C GLY A 56 19.72 -6.22 0.92
N SER A 57 19.26 -6.48 -0.31
CA SER A 57 19.11 -5.47 -1.34
C SER A 57 17.70 -4.85 -1.35
N PHE A 58 17.54 -3.68 -0.74
CA PHE A 58 16.29 -2.93 -0.84
C PHE A 58 15.98 -2.45 -2.27
N VAL A 59 17.00 -2.27 -3.12
CA VAL A 59 16.82 -1.92 -4.54
C VAL A 59 16.16 -3.08 -5.29
N ALA A 60 16.63 -4.30 -5.09
CA ALA A 60 16.04 -5.49 -5.71
C ALA A 60 14.62 -5.74 -5.20
N LEU A 61 14.35 -5.48 -3.91
CA LEU A 61 13.02 -5.57 -3.31
C LEU A 61 11.97 -4.73 -4.06
N ARG A 62 12.39 -3.63 -4.70
CA ARG A 62 11.52 -2.70 -5.44
C ARG A 62 11.24 -3.12 -6.88
N ILE A 63 11.92 -4.16 -7.42
CA ILE A 63 11.70 -4.64 -8.80
C ILE A 63 10.23 -4.94 -9.10
N PRO A 64 9.46 -5.68 -8.25
CA PRO A 64 8.05 -5.93 -8.49
C PRO A 64 7.20 -4.65 -8.55
N ALA A 65 7.54 -3.63 -7.74
CA ALA A 65 6.84 -2.35 -7.72
C ALA A 65 7.07 -1.55 -9.02
N VAL A 66 8.31 -1.51 -9.50
CA VAL A 66 8.66 -0.91 -10.80
C VAL A 66 7.93 -1.60 -11.95
N ALA A 67 7.96 -2.94 -11.97
CA ALA A 67 7.29 -3.73 -13.00
C ALA A 67 5.76 -3.50 -12.98
N ALA A 68 5.14 -3.45 -11.80
CA ALA A 68 3.72 -3.14 -11.64
C ALA A 68 3.38 -1.73 -12.17
N SER A 69 4.17 -0.73 -11.84
CA SER A 69 3.96 0.66 -12.28
C SER A 69 4.12 0.80 -13.81
N ILE A 70 5.10 0.15 -14.41
CA ILE A 70 5.26 0.08 -15.86
C ILE A 70 4.04 -0.60 -16.50
N ALA A 71 3.59 -1.71 -15.93
CA ALA A 71 2.43 -2.44 -16.44
C ALA A 71 1.15 -1.58 -16.38
N VAL A 72 0.93 -0.78 -15.33
CA VAL A 72 -0.19 0.16 -15.24
C VAL A 72 -0.14 1.18 -16.39
N VAL A 73 1.03 1.77 -16.67
CA VAL A 73 1.20 2.73 -17.78
C VAL A 73 0.92 2.08 -19.13
N VAL A 74 1.42 0.88 -19.36
CA VAL A 74 1.17 0.14 -20.61
C VAL A 74 -0.30 -0.24 -20.74
N LEU A 75 -0.90 -0.80 -19.69
CA LEU A 75 -2.33 -1.16 -19.67
C LEU A 75 -3.23 0.04 -19.92
N SER A 76 -2.89 1.22 -19.40
CA SER A 76 -3.67 2.44 -19.64
C SER A 76 -3.77 2.78 -21.13
N ALA A 77 -2.67 2.65 -21.88
CA ALA A 77 -2.65 2.84 -23.33
C ALA A 77 -3.43 1.72 -24.07
N VAL A 78 -3.28 0.47 -23.61
CA VAL A 78 -4.02 -0.67 -24.18
C VAL A 78 -5.52 -0.49 -23.97
N ILE A 79 -5.96 -0.05 -22.80
CA ILE A 79 -7.38 0.24 -22.51
C ILE A 79 -7.88 1.37 -23.41
N ALA A 80 -7.07 2.43 -23.63
CA ALA A 80 -7.47 3.50 -24.57
C ALA A 80 -7.68 2.97 -26.00
N ARG A 81 -6.83 2.04 -26.45
CA ARG A 81 -7.00 1.35 -27.74
C ARG A 81 -8.29 0.51 -27.76
N GLU A 82 -8.58 -0.26 -26.70
CA GLU A 82 -9.81 -1.08 -26.62
C GLU A 82 -11.07 -0.22 -26.64
N LEU A 83 -11.02 1.01 -26.11
CA LEU A 83 -12.12 1.99 -26.15
C LEU A 83 -12.21 2.74 -27.52
N GLY A 84 -11.42 2.33 -28.51
CA GLY A 84 -11.42 2.92 -29.85
C GLY A 84 -10.52 4.14 -30.02
N GLY A 85 -9.62 4.40 -29.07
CA GLY A 85 -8.66 5.51 -29.15
C GLY A 85 -7.51 5.25 -30.11
N GLY A 86 -7.18 6.27 -30.94
CA GLY A 86 -6.00 6.29 -31.79
C GLY A 86 -4.70 6.47 -30.99
N ARG A 87 -3.56 6.58 -31.72
CA ARG A 87 -2.24 6.75 -31.09
C ARG A 87 -2.18 7.95 -30.12
N ALA A 88 -2.81 9.07 -30.46
CA ALA A 88 -2.85 10.25 -29.60
C ALA A 88 -3.54 9.98 -28.26
N ALA A 89 -4.65 9.26 -28.23
CA ALA A 89 -5.35 8.88 -27.01
C ALA A 89 -4.48 7.93 -26.14
N GLN A 90 -3.84 6.96 -26.77
CA GLN A 90 -2.94 6.01 -26.09
C GLN A 90 -1.77 6.74 -25.44
N VAL A 91 -1.10 7.66 -26.18
CA VAL A 91 0.01 8.46 -25.65
C VAL A 91 -0.46 9.37 -24.52
N LEU A 92 -1.58 10.07 -24.71
CA LEU A 92 -2.13 10.96 -23.67
C LEU A 92 -2.44 10.21 -22.38
N THR A 93 -3.07 9.04 -22.48
CA THR A 93 -3.40 8.20 -21.30
C THR A 93 -2.13 7.72 -20.61
N ALA A 94 -1.18 7.18 -21.37
CA ALA A 94 0.11 6.72 -20.83
C ALA A 94 0.90 7.84 -20.17
N THR A 95 0.91 9.04 -20.78
CA THR A 95 1.57 10.22 -20.19
C THR A 95 0.90 10.63 -18.89
N ALA A 96 -0.42 10.72 -18.86
CA ALA A 96 -1.17 11.07 -17.65
C ALA A 96 -0.92 10.08 -16.51
N CYS A 97 -0.85 8.77 -16.79
CA CYS A 97 -0.47 7.76 -15.80
C CYS A 97 1.00 7.89 -15.36
N ALA A 98 1.93 8.03 -16.32
CA ALA A 98 3.36 8.05 -16.04
C ALA A 98 3.83 9.33 -15.32
N THR A 99 3.07 10.42 -15.41
CA THR A 99 3.35 11.69 -14.72
C THR A 99 2.53 11.86 -13.45
N SER A 100 1.78 10.86 -13.03
CA SER A 100 1.04 10.92 -11.76
C SER A 100 1.98 10.72 -10.57
N VAL A 101 1.78 11.51 -9.52
CA VAL A 101 2.47 11.38 -8.23
C VAL A 101 2.27 9.97 -7.68
N PHE A 102 1.07 9.41 -7.84
CA PHE A 102 0.73 8.08 -7.35
C PHE A 102 1.56 6.99 -8.02
N VAL A 103 1.55 6.88 -9.35
CA VAL A 103 2.26 5.79 -10.06
C VAL A 103 3.76 5.88 -9.84
N LEU A 104 4.33 7.09 -9.86
CA LEU A 104 5.75 7.30 -9.59
C LEU A 104 6.11 6.98 -8.14
N GLY A 105 5.27 7.35 -7.18
CA GLY A 105 5.48 7.00 -5.77
C GLY A 105 5.40 5.49 -5.54
N GLN A 106 4.44 4.79 -6.18
CA GLN A 106 4.33 3.33 -6.08
C GLN A 106 5.46 2.57 -6.77
N ALA A 107 6.17 3.19 -7.71
CA ALA A 107 7.34 2.58 -8.35
C ALA A 107 8.59 2.57 -7.44
N GLN A 108 8.61 3.34 -6.37
CA GLN A 108 9.78 3.51 -5.51
C GLN A 108 9.81 2.60 -4.29
N THR A 109 8.67 2.01 -3.92
CA THR A 109 8.56 1.15 -2.75
C THR A 109 7.70 -0.06 -3.05
N LEU A 110 8.10 -1.23 -2.57
CA LEU A 110 7.21 -2.39 -2.60
C LEU A 110 6.03 -2.13 -1.66
N SER A 111 4.83 -2.09 -2.21
CA SER A 111 3.62 -1.80 -1.44
C SER A 111 2.44 -2.64 -1.89
N THR A 112 1.51 -2.87 -0.98
CA THR A 112 0.23 -3.50 -1.32
C THR A 112 -0.57 -2.64 -2.31
N ASN A 113 -0.47 -1.29 -2.25
CA ASN A 113 -1.18 -0.41 -3.17
C ASN A 113 -0.67 -0.53 -4.62
N GLY A 114 0.66 -0.61 -4.81
CA GLY A 114 1.24 -0.76 -6.15
C GLY A 114 0.82 -2.05 -6.84
N ILE A 115 0.92 -3.17 -6.12
CA ILE A 115 0.52 -4.50 -6.64
C ILE A 115 -1.00 -4.59 -6.86
N ASP A 116 -1.81 -4.07 -5.93
CA ASP A 116 -3.27 -4.02 -6.08
C ASP A 116 -3.68 -3.19 -7.31
N THR A 117 -3.03 -2.06 -7.54
CA THR A 117 -3.31 -1.16 -8.66
C THR A 117 -3.14 -1.85 -10.02
N VAL A 118 -2.07 -2.60 -10.23
CA VAL A 118 -1.87 -3.31 -11.51
C VAL A 118 -2.90 -4.41 -11.69
N LEU A 119 -3.25 -5.14 -10.64
CA LEU A 119 -4.27 -6.19 -10.71
C LEU A 119 -5.65 -5.62 -11.08
N TRP A 120 -6.04 -4.51 -10.48
CA TRP A 120 -7.29 -3.82 -10.85
C TRP A 120 -7.23 -3.22 -12.25
N ALA A 121 -6.09 -2.72 -12.71
CA ALA A 121 -5.92 -2.25 -14.07
C ALA A 121 -6.09 -3.40 -15.08
N VAL A 122 -5.58 -4.59 -14.77
CA VAL A 122 -5.83 -5.80 -15.57
C VAL A 122 -7.31 -6.16 -15.55
N LEU A 123 -7.98 -6.13 -14.39
CA LEU A 123 -9.42 -6.41 -14.28
C LEU A 123 -10.26 -5.46 -15.15
N THR A 124 -9.99 -4.16 -15.07
CA THR A 124 -10.72 -3.16 -15.88
C THR A 124 -10.46 -3.36 -17.38
N TRP A 125 -9.22 -3.70 -17.76
CA TRP A 125 -8.90 -4.06 -19.16
C TRP A 125 -9.66 -5.30 -19.62
N LEU A 126 -9.69 -6.36 -18.83
CA LEU A 126 -10.40 -7.61 -19.16
C LEU A 126 -11.90 -7.36 -19.34
N LEU A 127 -12.51 -6.55 -18.46
CA LEU A 127 -13.92 -6.17 -18.58
C LEU A 127 -14.20 -5.34 -19.84
N VAL A 128 -13.36 -4.33 -20.11
CA VAL A 128 -13.48 -3.52 -21.34
C VAL A 128 -13.35 -4.40 -22.57
N ARG A 129 -12.40 -5.30 -22.60
CA ARG A 129 -12.19 -6.24 -23.71
C ARG A 129 -13.33 -7.23 -23.83
N TRP A 130 -13.88 -7.74 -22.71
CA TRP A 130 -15.04 -8.63 -22.72
C TRP A 130 -16.29 -7.93 -23.29
N VAL A 131 -16.52 -6.68 -22.95
CA VAL A 131 -17.66 -5.91 -23.53
C VAL A 131 -17.57 -5.88 -25.06
N ARG A 132 -16.38 -5.76 -25.63
CA ARG A 132 -16.13 -5.71 -27.07
C ARG A 132 -16.20 -7.06 -27.75
N THR A 133 -15.60 -8.10 -27.15
CA THR A 133 -15.36 -9.40 -27.81
C THR A 133 -16.34 -10.48 -27.40
N ARG A 134 -16.94 -10.36 -26.21
CA ARG A 134 -17.86 -11.35 -25.61
C ARG A 134 -17.23 -12.72 -25.36
N HIS A 135 -15.91 -12.84 -25.34
CA HIS A 135 -15.19 -14.09 -25.02
C HIS A 135 -15.21 -14.37 -23.52
N ASP A 136 -15.88 -15.43 -23.11
CA ASP A 136 -16.08 -15.79 -21.71
C ASP A 136 -14.77 -16.19 -20.98
N ALA A 137 -13.74 -16.64 -21.71
CA ALA A 137 -12.40 -16.87 -21.14
C ALA A 137 -11.83 -15.62 -20.45
N LEU A 138 -12.18 -14.41 -20.91
CA LEU A 138 -11.77 -13.15 -20.25
C LEU A 138 -12.37 -13.00 -18.86
N LEU A 139 -13.59 -13.51 -18.64
CA LEU A 139 -14.20 -13.50 -17.30
C LEU A 139 -13.51 -14.50 -16.39
N LEU A 140 -13.17 -15.70 -16.88
CA LEU A 140 -12.40 -16.67 -16.09
C LEU A 140 -11.02 -16.11 -15.72
N THR A 141 -10.34 -15.46 -16.67
CA THR A 141 -9.07 -14.76 -16.40
C THR A 141 -9.27 -13.65 -15.36
N ALA A 142 -10.38 -12.89 -15.45
CA ALA A 142 -10.70 -11.88 -14.45
C ALA A 142 -10.92 -12.51 -13.06
N GLY A 143 -11.50 -13.70 -12.98
CA GLY A 143 -11.59 -14.49 -11.75
C GLY A 143 -10.22 -14.82 -11.15
N LEU A 144 -9.28 -15.29 -11.96
CA LEU A 144 -7.91 -15.60 -11.51
C LEU A 144 -7.17 -14.34 -11.03
N VAL A 145 -7.32 -13.22 -11.75
CA VAL A 145 -6.73 -11.93 -11.33
C VAL A 145 -7.37 -11.43 -10.04
N THR A 146 -8.68 -11.59 -9.88
CA THR A 146 -9.39 -11.26 -8.64
C THR A 146 -8.91 -12.16 -7.50
N ALA A 147 -8.71 -13.45 -7.73
CA ALA A 147 -8.15 -14.39 -6.77
C ALA A 147 -6.75 -13.95 -6.31
N ALA A 148 -5.91 -13.42 -7.20
CA ALA A 148 -4.63 -12.81 -6.83
C ALA A 148 -4.82 -11.49 -6.06
N ALA A 149 -5.77 -10.64 -6.45
CA ALA A 149 -6.03 -9.36 -5.80
C ALA A 149 -6.51 -9.53 -4.34
N VAL A 150 -7.33 -10.52 -4.03
CA VAL A 150 -7.73 -10.81 -2.64
C VAL A 150 -6.55 -11.28 -1.78
N GLN A 151 -5.48 -11.84 -2.40
CA GLN A 151 -4.24 -12.17 -1.70
C GLN A 151 -3.33 -10.95 -1.47
N VAL A 152 -3.70 -9.78 -2.00
CA VAL A 152 -3.04 -8.50 -1.70
C VAL A 152 -3.85 -7.73 -0.67
N LYS A 153 -5.12 -7.41 -1.02
CA LYS A 153 -6.05 -6.65 -0.17
C LYS A 153 -7.50 -7.08 -0.43
N TRP A 154 -8.32 -7.02 0.61
CA TRP A 154 -9.75 -7.34 0.51
C TRP A 154 -10.60 -6.14 0.02
N LEU A 155 -10.06 -5.34 -0.91
CA LEU A 155 -10.76 -4.19 -1.48
C LEU A 155 -11.50 -4.52 -2.78
N VAL A 156 -11.02 -5.51 -3.54
CA VAL A 156 -11.56 -5.87 -4.86
C VAL A 156 -13.03 -6.34 -4.84
N PRO A 157 -13.58 -6.93 -3.77
CA PRO A 157 -15.03 -7.21 -3.69
C PRO A 157 -15.90 -5.96 -3.86
N VAL A 158 -15.46 -4.79 -3.36
CA VAL A 158 -16.18 -3.52 -3.53
C VAL A 158 -16.33 -3.16 -5.01
N PHE A 159 -15.26 -3.34 -5.79
CA PHE A 159 -15.28 -3.13 -7.23
C PHE A 159 -16.29 -4.07 -7.93
N TRP A 160 -16.28 -5.35 -7.61
CA TRP A 160 -17.20 -6.31 -8.21
C TRP A 160 -18.65 -6.06 -7.83
N ILE A 161 -18.93 -5.69 -6.58
CA ILE A 161 -20.29 -5.26 -6.16
C ILE A 161 -20.74 -4.07 -7.01
N ALA A 162 -19.89 -3.05 -7.15
CA ALA A 162 -20.19 -1.89 -7.98
C ALA A 162 -20.42 -2.25 -9.46
N VAL A 163 -19.61 -3.16 -10.03
CA VAL A 163 -19.78 -3.66 -11.40
C VAL A 163 -21.09 -4.42 -11.57
N ILE A 164 -21.44 -5.31 -10.64
CA ILE A 164 -22.68 -6.10 -10.69
C ILE A 164 -23.90 -5.18 -10.60
N VAL A 165 -23.92 -4.24 -9.66
CA VAL A 165 -25.01 -3.25 -9.49
C VAL A 165 -25.15 -2.40 -10.76
N ALA A 166 -24.06 -1.85 -11.27
CA ALA A 166 -24.08 -1.01 -12.45
C ALA A 166 -24.49 -1.78 -13.72
N ALA A 167 -24.04 -3.03 -13.87
CA ALA A 167 -24.42 -3.90 -14.99
C ALA A 167 -25.91 -4.29 -14.93
N GLY A 168 -26.45 -4.53 -13.74
CA GLY A 168 -27.88 -4.78 -13.53
C GLY A 168 -28.75 -3.58 -13.88
N TRP A 169 -28.27 -2.38 -13.55
CA TRP A 169 -29.03 -1.12 -13.77
C TRP A 169 -28.95 -0.63 -15.22
N LEU A 170 -27.71 -0.44 -15.75
CA LEU A 170 -27.46 0.18 -17.05
C LEU A 170 -27.08 -0.80 -18.16
N GLY A 171 -26.89 -2.11 -17.84
CA GLY A 171 -26.41 -3.13 -18.76
C GLY A 171 -24.87 -3.14 -18.85
N PRO A 172 -24.26 -4.14 -19.47
CA PRO A 172 -24.85 -5.28 -20.15
C PRO A 172 -25.33 -6.38 -19.19
N ARG A 173 -26.63 -6.52 -19.03
CA ARG A 173 -27.22 -7.59 -18.17
C ARG A 173 -26.77 -9.00 -18.58
N ALA A 174 -26.35 -9.16 -19.83
CA ALA A 174 -25.75 -10.38 -20.31
C ALA A 174 -24.52 -10.83 -19.50
N LEU A 175 -23.77 -9.91 -18.89
CA LEU A 175 -22.65 -10.21 -17.99
C LEU A 175 -23.11 -11.09 -16.82
N LEU A 176 -24.22 -10.72 -16.19
CA LEU A 176 -24.76 -11.41 -15.00
C LEU A 176 -25.31 -12.80 -15.32
N ARG A 177 -25.63 -13.06 -16.60
CA ARG A 177 -26.17 -14.34 -17.09
C ARG A 177 -25.07 -15.31 -17.56
N ARG A 178 -23.78 -14.86 -17.61
CA ARG A 178 -22.68 -15.73 -18.05
C ARG A 178 -22.25 -16.65 -16.91
N SER A 179 -22.27 -17.95 -17.18
CA SER A 179 -21.77 -18.96 -16.24
C SER A 179 -20.31 -18.73 -15.84
N ALA A 180 -19.49 -18.27 -16.80
CA ALA A 180 -18.10 -17.93 -16.57
C ALA A 180 -17.88 -16.88 -15.44
N LEU A 181 -18.82 -15.92 -15.26
CA LEU A 181 -18.76 -14.98 -14.13
C LEU A 181 -18.91 -15.71 -12.79
N TRP A 182 -19.85 -16.63 -12.70
CA TRP A 182 -20.13 -17.37 -11.47
C TRP A 182 -19.07 -18.43 -11.17
N TRP A 183 -18.52 -19.08 -12.19
CA TRP A 183 -17.31 -19.92 -12.03
C TRP A 183 -16.14 -19.10 -11.51
N SER A 184 -15.95 -17.89 -12.02
CA SER A 184 -14.92 -16.95 -11.52
C SER A 184 -15.15 -16.60 -10.06
N ALA A 185 -16.38 -16.34 -9.65
CA ALA A 185 -16.72 -16.11 -8.25
C ALA A 185 -16.37 -17.32 -7.37
N GLY A 186 -16.65 -18.54 -7.85
CA GLY A 186 -16.24 -19.78 -7.18
C GLY A 186 -14.72 -19.90 -6.99
N ILE A 187 -13.94 -19.59 -8.04
CA ILE A 187 -12.46 -19.56 -7.97
C ILE A 187 -11.99 -18.57 -6.90
N VAL A 188 -12.59 -17.37 -6.85
CA VAL A 188 -12.23 -16.33 -5.86
C VAL A 188 -12.54 -16.78 -4.45
N VAL A 189 -13.71 -17.39 -4.21
CA VAL A 189 -14.12 -17.91 -2.90
C VAL A 189 -13.14 -18.99 -2.44
N LEU A 190 -12.79 -19.93 -3.32
CA LEU A 190 -11.80 -20.98 -3.01
C LEU A 190 -10.42 -20.40 -2.69
N ALA A 191 -9.97 -19.41 -3.46
CA ALA A 191 -8.70 -18.76 -3.21
C ALA A 191 -8.69 -17.93 -1.91
N ALA A 192 -9.83 -17.33 -1.55
CA ALA A 192 -9.97 -16.56 -0.31
C ALA A 192 -10.14 -17.44 0.95
N ALA A 193 -10.61 -18.68 0.78
CA ALA A 193 -10.98 -19.56 1.90
C ALA A 193 -9.85 -19.74 2.94
N PRO A 194 -8.58 -20.01 2.57
CA PRO A 194 -7.51 -20.16 3.57
C PRO A 194 -7.31 -18.88 4.41
N GLY A 195 -7.37 -17.69 3.76
CA GLY A 195 -7.27 -16.40 4.44
C GLY A 195 -8.46 -16.13 5.35
N LEU A 196 -9.69 -16.47 4.92
CA LEU A 196 -10.90 -16.35 5.73
C LEU A 196 -10.85 -17.27 6.97
N ILE A 197 -10.37 -18.51 6.81
CA ILE A 197 -10.16 -19.45 7.91
C ILE A 197 -9.14 -18.88 8.91
N TRP A 198 -8.05 -18.30 8.41
CA TRP A 198 -7.06 -17.64 9.26
C TRP A 198 -7.71 -16.50 10.06
N GLN A 199 -8.46 -15.63 9.42
CA GLN A 199 -9.16 -14.51 10.09
C GLN A 199 -10.13 -15.02 11.17
N ALA A 200 -10.92 -16.04 10.86
CA ALA A 200 -11.87 -16.63 11.80
C ALA A 200 -11.17 -17.21 13.06
N ARG A 201 -10.03 -17.86 12.87
CA ARG A 201 -9.23 -18.40 13.98
C ARG A 201 -8.56 -17.34 14.84
N HIS A 202 -8.38 -16.12 14.32
CA HIS A 202 -7.69 -15.01 15.01
C HIS A 202 -8.64 -13.88 15.45
N GLY A 203 -9.96 -14.07 15.41
CA GLY A 203 -10.94 -13.10 15.88
C GLY A 203 -11.21 -11.95 14.90
N TRP A 204 -11.02 -12.18 13.58
CA TRP A 204 -11.31 -11.22 12.51
C TRP A 204 -10.59 -9.87 12.64
N PRO A 205 -9.26 -9.83 12.88
CA PRO A 205 -8.53 -8.58 13.09
C PRO A 205 -8.63 -7.62 11.89
N HIS A 206 -8.79 -8.16 10.67
CA HIS A 206 -8.93 -7.35 9.45
C HIS A 206 -10.16 -6.43 9.49
N LEU A 207 -11.25 -6.84 10.14
CA LEU A 207 -12.43 -5.98 10.31
C LEU A 207 -12.11 -4.77 11.20
N GLY A 208 -11.30 -4.95 12.24
CA GLY A 208 -10.83 -3.88 13.10
C GLY A 208 -9.95 -2.86 12.37
N MET A 209 -9.22 -3.28 11.32
CA MET A 209 -8.41 -2.35 10.51
C MET A 209 -9.25 -1.27 9.82
N GLY A 210 -10.52 -1.51 9.52
CA GLY A 210 -11.40 -0.50 8.96
C GLY A 210 -11.58 0.70 9.87
N SER A 211 -11.75 0.49 11.17
CA SER A 211 -11.86 1.57 12.17
C SER A 211 -10.53 2.33 12.34
N VAL A 212 -9.40 1.61 12.34
CA VAL A 212 -8.06 2.21 12.41
C VAL A 212 -7.82 3.14 11.21
N VAL A 213 -8.10 2.66 9.99
CA VAL A 213 -7.95 3.47 8.77
C VAL A 213 -8.87 4.70 8.83
N ARG A 214 -10.13 4.53 9.22
CA ARG A 214 -11.07 5.64 9.37
C ARG A 214 -10.60 6.69 10.39
N GLY A 215 -10.02 6.26 11.50
CA GLY A 215 -9.38 7.15 12.48
C GLY A 215 -8.21 7.93 11.88
N GLN A 216 -7.36 7.27 11.10
CA GLN A 216 -6.21 7.88 10.44
C GLN A 216 -6.60 8.87 9.32
N THR A 217 -7.72 8.67 8.64
CA THR A 217 -8.19 9.56 7.57
C THR A 217 -9.01 10.74 8.09
N GLY A 218 -9.29 10.83 9.39
CA GLY A 218 -10.01 11.96 9.99
C GLY A 218 -11.54 11.90 9.82
N GLY A 219 -12.12 10.73 9.63
CA GLY A 219 -13.58 10.52 9.60
C GLY A 219 -14.28 11.35 8.52
N LEU A 220 -15.19 12.26 8.91
CA LEU A 220 -15.94 13.09 7.95
C LEU A 220 -15.02 13.99 7.11
N THR A 221 -13.98 14.57 7.71
CA THR A 221 -12.98 15.37 6.97
C THR A 221 -12.32 14.55 5.89
N GLY A 222 -11.92 13.30 6.18
CA GLY A 222 -11.37 12.39 5.19
C GLY A 222 -12.33 12.06 4.06
N THR A 223 -13.63 11.91 4.36
CA THR A 223 -14.68 11.71 3.35
C THR A 223 -14.77 12.90 2.39
N LEU A 224 -14.78 14.14 2.89
CA LEU A 224 -14.85 15.35 2.07
C LEU A 224 -13.59 15.54 1.21
N TRP A 225 -12.42 15.24 1.77
CA TRP A 225 -11.13 15.39 1.09
C TRP A 225 -10.76 14.19 0.21
N PHE A 226 -11.53 13.10 0.22
CA PHE A 226 -11.22 11.88 -0.54
C PHE A 226 -11.01 12.16 -2.03
N VAL A 227 -11.97 12.81 -2.69
CA VAL A 227 -11.88 13.11 -4.13
C VAL A 227 -10.80 14.15 -4.43
N PRO A 228 -10.71 15.30 -3.75
CA PRO A 228 -9.60 16.24 -3.94
C PRO A 228 -8.21 15.61 -3.80
N LEU A 229 -7.97 14.85 -2.73
CA LEU A 229 -6.69 14.15 -2.51
C LEU A 229 -6.42 13.11 -3.60
N THR A 230 -7.44 12.37 -4.02
CA THR A 230 -7.28 11.41 -5.11
C THR A 230 -6.87 12.12 -6.41
N LEU A 231 -7.52 13.21 -6.78
CA LEU A 231 -7.15 13.98 -7.97
C LEU A 231 -5.75 14.57 -7.86
N GLN A 232 -5.34 15.01 -6.67
CA GLN A 232 -3.97 15.47 -6.40
C GLN A 232 -2.94 14.35 -6.64
N TRP A 233 -3.22 13.12 -6.20
CA TRP A 233 -2.35 11.95 -6.42
C TRP A 233 -2.17 11.62 -7.92
N TRP A 234 -3.22 11.81 -8.73
CA TRP A 234 -3.13 11.60 -10.18
C TRP A 234 -2.49 12.78 -10.93
N GLY A 235 -2.24 13.89 -10.26
CA GLY A 235 -1.62 15.08 -10.82
C GLY A 235 -2.55 15.89 -11.74
N LEU A 236 -2.11 17.06 -12.19
CA LEU A 236 -2.96 17.97 -12.94
C LEU A 236 -3.49 17.37 -14.25
N LEU A 237 -2.60 16.77 -15.05
CA LEU A 237 -2.99 16.11 -16.30
C LEU A 237 -3.95 14.95 -16.03
N GLY A 238 -3.61 14.11 -15.03
CA GLY A 238 -4.45 12.99 -14.62
C GLY A 238 -5.84 13.43 -14.18
N ALA A 239 -5.93 14.48 -13.35
CA ALA A 239 -7.19 15.03 -12.86
C ALA A 239 -8.09 15.51 -14.02
N VAL A 240 -7.54 16.28 -14.96
CA VAL A 240 -8.28 16.75 -16.15
C VAL A 240 -8.80 15.56 -16.96
N VAL A 241 -7.94 14.58 -17.23
CA VAL A 241 -8.30 13.42 -18.05
C VAL A 241 -9.31 12.53 -17.33
N ILE A 242 -9.24 12.39 -15.98
CA ILE A 242 -10.23 11.66 -15.16
C ILE A 242 -11.61 12.33 -15.24
N VAL A 243 -11.69 13.63 -15.01
CA VAL A 243 -12.97 14.37 -15.07
C VAL A 243 -13.60 14.24 -16.47
N CYS A 244 -12.81 14.44 -17.52
CA CYS A 244 -13.27 14.20 -18.89
C CYS A 244 -13.68 12.74 -19.10
N GLY A 245 -12.99 11.79 -18.51
CA GLY A 245 -13.25 10.36 -18.63
C GLY A 245 -14.58 9.94 -18.00
N VAL A 246 -14.87 10.42 -16.81
CA VAL A 246 -16.19 10.24 -16.17
C VAL A 246 -17.29 10.79 -17.06
N TRP A 247 -17.12 12.02 -17.56
CA TRP A 247 -18.08 12.63 -18.48
C TRP A 247 -18.29 11.79 -19.74
N GLN A 248 -17.19 11.35 -20.38
CA GLN A 248 -17.25 10.54 -21.60
C GLN A 248 -17.93 9.19 -21.38
N LEU A 249 -17.59 8.47 -20.30
CA LEU A 249 -18.21 7.19 -19.97
C LEU A 249 -19.72 7.34 -19.74
N LEU A 250 -20.16 8.42 -19.12
CA LEU A 250 -21.59 8.63 -18.80
C LEU A 250 -22.40 9.19 -19.97
N ARG A 251 -21.82 10.03 -20.85
CA ARG A 251 -22.57 10.82 -21.83
C ARG A 251 -22.28 10.48 -23.28
N SER A 252 -21.07 9.95 -23.60
CA SER A 252 -20.69 9.69 -24.99
C SER A 252 -21.51 8.54 -25.61
N PRO A 253 -22.17 8.74 -26.78
CA PRO A 253 -22.80 7.65 -27.51
C PRO A 253 -21.84 6.52 -27.90
N ARG A 254 -20.58 6.87 -28.23
CA ARG A 254 -19.54 5.90 -28.59
C ARG A 254 -19.17 4.96 -27.46
N LEU A 255 -19.20 5.44 -26.22
CA LEU A 255 -18.86 4.69 -25.03
C LEU A 255 -20.08 4.13 -24.28
N ARG A 256 -21.27 4.23 -24.89
CA ARG A 256 -22.53 3.72 -24.30
C ARG A 256 -22.43 2.26 -23.79
N PRO A 257 -21.76 1.32 -24.48
CA PRO A 257 -21.60 -0.06 -23.98
C PRO A 257 -20.79 -0.16 -22.68
N TYR A 258 -19.96 0.84 -22.38
CA TYR A 258 -19.08 0.90 -21.22
C TYR A 258 -19.62 1.81 -20.09
N ARG A 259 -20.82 2.41 -20.26
CA ARG A 259 -21.40 3.35 -19.29
C ARG A 259 -21.51 2.76 -17.89
N PHE A 260 -21.82 1.47 -17.77
CA PHE A 260 -21.88 0.77 -16.49
C PHE A 260 -20.55 0.76 -15.75
N LEU A 261 -19.41 0.73 -16.45
CA LEU A 261 -18.08 0.85 -15.83
C LEU A 261 -17.84 2.25 -15.25
N GLY A 262 -18.35 3.29 -15.91
CA GLY A 262 -18.33 4.66 -15.37
C GLY A 262 -19.13 4.78 -14.07
N VAL A 263 -20.33 4.16 -14.03
CA VAL A 263 -21.14 4.12 -12.80
C VAL A 263 -20.50 3.24 -11.73
N ALA A 264 -19.95 2.07 -12.11
CA ALA A 264 -19.24 1.21 -11.18
C ALA A 264 -18.02 1.94 -10.54
N PHE A 265 -17.28 2.71 -11.34
CA PHE A 265 -16.19 3.55 -10.83
C PHE A 265 -16.70 4.57 -9.80
N LEU A 266 -17.77 5.31 -10.10
CA LEU A 266 -18.35 6.30 -9.18
C LEU A 266 -18.87 5.66 -7.90
N LEU A 267 -19.53 4.49 -7.99
CA LEU A 267 -19.98 3.72 -6.83
C LEU A 267 -18.78 3.27 -5.97
N THR A 268 -17.71 2.78 -6.60
CA THR A 268 -16.48 2.36 -5.89
C THR A 268 -15.85 3.55 -5.14
N VAL A 269 -15.73 4.71 -5.79
CA VAL A 269 -15.23 5.94 -5.17
C VAL A 269 -16.12 6.37 -4.01
N ALA A 270 -17.44 6.37 -4.20
CA ALA A 270 -18.41 6.74 -3.15
C ALA A 270 -18.33 5.80 -1.95
N ILE A 271 -18.27 4.48 -2.17
CA ILE A 271 -18.17 3.50 -1.09
C ILE A 271 -16.89 3.73 -0.30
N PHE A 272 -15.74 3.89 -0.94
CA PHE A 272 -14.47 4.13 -0.23
C PHE A 272 -14.45 5.49 0.49
N ALA A 273 -14.99 6.54 -0.10
CA ALA A 273 -15.09 7.84 0.55
C ALA A 273 -15.96 7.78 1.82
N ILE A 274 -17.16 7.19 1.72
CA ILE A 274 -18.12 7.10 2.84
C ILE A 274 -17.61 6.15 3.94
N SER A 275 -16.94 5.05 3.57
CA SER A 275 -16.38 4.10 4.53
C SER A 275 -15.14 4.64 5.26
N GLY A 276 -14.64 5.82 4.90
CA GLY A 276 -13.41 6.38 5.46
C GLY A 276 -12.15 5.68 4.94
N GLY A 277 -12.19 5.15 3.72
CA GLY A 277 -11.04 4.56 3.06
C GLY A 277 -9.96 5.58 2.71
N ARG A 278 -8.77 5.11 2.38
CA ARG A 278 -7.69 5.97 1.89
C ARG A 278 -7.94 6.37 0.43
N SER A 279 -7.55 7.58 0.02
CA SER A 279 -7.68 8.12 -1.34
C SER A 279 -6.98 7.28 -2.42
N ALA A 280 -6.06 6.40 -2.05
CA ALA A 280 -5.41 5.44 -2.94
C ALA A 280 -6.24 4.16 -3.22
N TYR A 281 -7.35 3.95 -2.48
CA TYR A 281 -8.15 2.74 -2.68
C TYR A 281 -8.88 2.79 -4.03
N GLY A 282 -8.88 1.65 -4.73
CA GLY A 282 -9.43 1.56 -6.08
C GLY A 282 -8.59 2.22 -7.17
N ALA A 283 -7.32 2.56 -6.90
CA ALA A 283 -6.43 3.26 -7.83
C ALA A 283 -6.34 2.61 -9.22
N GLY A 284 -6.39 1.28 -9.30
CA GLY A 284 -6.31 0.57 -10.59
C GLY A 284 -7.55 0.70 -11.50
N ALA A 285 -8.64 1.32 -11.04
CA ALA A 285 -9.77 1.64 -11.91
C ALA A 285 -9.59 2.97 -12.67
N TYR A 286 -8.71 3.86 -12.21
CA TYR A 286 -8.47 5.17 -12.82
C TYR A 286 -7.88 5.11 -14.23
N PRO A 287 -6.93 4.20 -14.58
CA PRO A 287 -6.44 4.06 -15.94
C PRO A 287 -7.53 3.89 -16.98
N MET A 288 -8.61 3.16 -16.66
CA MET A 288 -9.76 2.99 -17.55
C MET A 288 -10.52 4.31 -17.76
N VAL A 289 -10.75 5.06 -16.68
CA VAL A 289 -11.42 6.37 -16.74
C VAL A 289 -10.57 7.37 -17.52
N MET A 290 -9.26 7.40 -17.26
CA MET A 290 -8.32 8.24 -18.00
C MET A 290 -8.30 7.88 -19.50
N ALA A 291 -8.34 6.59 -19.84
CA ALA A 291 -8.41 6.13 -21.21
C ALA A 291 -9.67 6.67 -21.93
N ALA A 292 -10.81 6.62 -21.26
CA ALA A 292 -12.06 7.18 -21.81
C ALA A 292 -11.97 8.71 -22.01
N GLY A 293 -11.36 9.43 -21.07
CA GLY A 293 -11.13 10.87 -21.17
C GLY A 293 -10.21 11.25 -22.33
N ALA A 294 -9.11 10.52 -22.47
CA ALA A 294 -8.17 10.73 -23.56
C ALA A 294 -8.80 10.46 -24.95
N VAL A 295 -9.66 9.42 -25.06
CA VAL A 295 -10.43 9.13 -26.28
C VAL A 295 -11.33 10.30 -26.63
N GLY A 296 -12.05 10.88 -25.65
CA GLY A 296 -12.93 12.03 -25.86
C GLY A 296 -12.16 13.29 -26.25
N LEU A 297 -11.09 13.62 -25.52
CA LEU A 297 -10.29 14.82 -25.76
C LEU A 297 -9.64 14.80 -27.13
N THR A 298 -9.06 13.67 -27.54
CA THR A 298 -8.37 13.56 -28.84
C THR A 298 -9.31 13.48 -30.03
N ALA A 299 -10.59 13.11 -29.82
CA ALA A 299 -11.61 13.12 -30.88
C ALA A 299 -12.02 14.54 -31.31
N THR A 300 -11.87 15.55 -30.45
CA THR A 300 -12.36 16.91 -30.70
C THR A 300 -11.45 17.71 -31.62
N ARG A 301 -10.20 17.30 -31.88
CA ARG A 301 -9.20 17.97 -32.74
C ARG A 301 -9.04 19.48 -32.51
N LYS A 302 -9.44 20.00 -31.35
CA LYS A 302 -9.35 21.44 -31.04
C LYS A 302 -7.88 21.83 -30.77
N ARG A 303 -7.35 22.76 -31.58
CA ARG A 303 -5.93 23.22 -31.50
C ARG A 303 -5.55 23.71 -30.09
N TRP A 304 -6.45 24.41 -29.39
CA TRP A 304 -6.19 24.91 -28.05
C TRP A 304 -5.93 23.79 -27.03
N LEU A 305 -6.53 22.59 -27.20
CA LEU A 305 -6.25 21.43 -26.32
C LEU A 305 -4.80 20.95 -26.48
N THR A 306 -4.27 20.97 -27.70
CA THR A 306 -2.86 20.62 -27.94
C THR A 306 -1.94 21.67 -27.32
N ILE A 307 -2.26 22.96 -27.43
CA ILE A 307 -1.49 24.05 -26.81
C ILE A 307 -1.53 23.93 -25.27
N ALA A 308 -2.70 23.68 -24.68
CA ALA A 308 -2.86 23.53 -23.23
C ALA A 308 -2.20 22.23 -22.68
N ALA A 309 -2.08 21.20 -23.50
CA ALA A 309 -1.52 19.92 -23.07
C ALA A 309 -0.04 20.06 -22.65
N VAL A 310 0.76 20.84 -23.36
CA VAL A 310 2.20 20.99 -23.09
C VAL A 310 2.45 21.56 -21.67
N PRO A 311 1.93 22.75 -21.30
CA PRO A 311 2.14 23.26 -19.94
C PRO A 311 1.53 22.35 -18.88
N THR A 312 0.41 21.69 -19.14
CA THR A 312 -0.21 20.75 -18.20
C THR A 312 0.69 19.54 -17.96
N VAL A 313 1.33 18.98 -19.00
CA VAL A 313 2.31 17.90 -18.86
C VAL A 313 3.52 18.37 -18.06
N VAL A 314 4.08 19.54 -18.39
CA VAL A 314 5.24 20.08 -17.69
C VAL A 314 4.94 20.27 -16.19
N LEU A 315 3.81 20.90 -15.87
CA LEU A 315 3.40 21.10 -14.48
C LEU A 315 3.17 19.75 -13.75
N SER A 316 2.59 18.76 -14.44
CA SER A 316 2.41 17.42 -13.86
C SER A 316 3.74 16.72 -13.60
N VAL A 317 4.71 16.83 -14.51
CA VAL A 317 6.06 16.28 -14.32
C VAL A 317 6.76 16.97 -13.15
N LEU A 318 6.72 18.31 -13.10
CA LEU A 318 7.31 19.06 -11.99
C LEU A 318 6.70 18.68 -10.65
N ALA A 319 5.35 18.60 -10.57
CA ALA A 319 4.68 18.16 -9.37
C ALA A 319 5.07 16.73 -8.98
N ALA A 320 5.13 15.81 -9.95
CA ALA A 320 5.52 14.43 -9.70
C ALA A 320 6.98 14.34 -9.21
N VAL A 321 7.91 15.10 -9.79
CA VAL A 321 9.30 15.15 -9.31
C VAL A 321 9.36 15.69 -7.88
N VAL A 322 8.64 16.78 -7.59
CA VAL A 322 8.68 17.41 -6.25
C VAL A 322 8.06 16.51 -5.17
N TYR A 323 6.93 15.86 -5.47
CA TYR A 323 6.14 15.13 -4.45
C TYR A 323 6.36 13.63 -4.44
N ALA A 324 6.77 13.04 -5.57
CA ALA A 324 6.91 11.58 -5.67
C ALA A 324 8.35 11.10 -5.74
N THR A 325 9.35 11.97 -5.85
CA THR A 325 10.74 11.50 -5.95
C THR A 325 11.60 12.05 -4.82
N PRO A 326 12.57 11.27 -4.30
CA PRO A 326 13.53 11.73 -3.29
C PRO A 326 14.65 12.56 -3.96
N TRP A 327 14.28 13.67 -4.60
CA TRP A 327 15.24 14.54 -5.32
C TRP A 327 16.18 15.33 -4.39
N ARG A 328 15.74 15.57 -3.13
CA ARG A 328 16.54 16.23 -2.11
C ARG A 328 17.55 15.27 -1.49
N ALA A 329 18.71 15.76 -1.08
CA ALA A 329 19.59 15.01 -0.20
C ALA A 329 19.01 14.97 1.23
N ALA A 330 19.33 13.94 2.01
CA ALA A 330 18.86 13.85 3.40
C ALA A 330 19.19 15.10 4.23
N SER A 331 20.38 15.68 4.02
CA SER A 331 20.83 16.92 4.67
C SER A 331 20.01 18.18 4.37
N GLN A 332 19.12 18.13 3.38
CA GLN A 332 18.23 19.25 3.00
C GLN A 332 16.85 19.17 3.66
N TYR A 333 16.58 18.09 4.38
CA TYR A 333 15.35 17.97 5.16
C TYR A 333 15.53 18.61 6.53
N THR A 334 14.47 19.20 7.04
CA THR A 334 14.38 19.67 8.43
C THR A 334 13.62 18.66 9.28
N PRO A 335 13.86 18.60 10.59
CA PRO A 335 13.07 17.74 11.47
C PRO A 335 11.57 17.94 11.26
N ALA A 336 10.82 16.83 11.22
CA ALA A 336 9.38 16.91 11.05
C ALA A 336 8.72 17.39 12.36
N PRO A 337 7.81 18.37 12.32
CA PRO A 337 7.20 18.93 13.53
C PRO A 337 6.29 17.92 14.25
N ASN A 338 5.81 16.93 13.55
CA ASN A 338 4.98 15.86 14.11
C ASN A 338 4.98 14.63 13.18
N ARG A 339 4.43 13.53 13.67
CA ARG A 339 4.33 12.25 12.92
C ARG A 339 3.58 12.39 11.59
N ALA A 340 2.49 13.15 11.54
CA ALA A 340 1.71 13.33 10.31
C ALA A 340 2.53 14.02 9.21
N ALA A 341 3.31 15.04 9.58
CA ALA A 341 4.23 15.72 8.67
C ALA A 341 5.37 14.79 8.22
N ALA A 342 5.88 13.95 9.10
CA ALA A 342 6.93 12.96 8.76
C ALA A 342 6.45 11.88 7.78
N LEU A 343 5.18 11.50 7.82
CA LEU A 343 4.62 10.49 6.91
C LEU A 343 4.28 11.04 5.52
N SER A 344 4.28 12.36 5.33
CA SER A 344 3.90 13.01 4.08
C SER A 344 4.99 13.01 3.00
N PRO A 345 6.29 13.29 3.25
CA PRO A 345 7.36 12.84 2.36
C PRO A 345 7.83 11.46 2.77
N SER A 346 7.95 10.52 1.82
CA SER A 346 8.43 9.14 2.08
C SER A 346 9.83 9.08 2.69
N ALA A 347 10.65 10.13 2.50
CA ALA A 347 12.03 10.17 2.96
C ALA A 347 12.21 9.88 4.46
N TYR A 348 11.39 10.49 5.34
CA TYR A 348 11.48 10.21 6.78
C TYR A 348 11.14 8.75 7.12
N SER A 349 10.35 8.10 6.28
CA SER A 349 9.95 6.69 6.44
C SER A 349 11.05 5.70 6.04
N GLU A 350 12.13 6.19 5.47
CA GLU A 350 13.29 5.40 5.01
C GLU A 350 14.56 5.68 5.84
N LEU A 351 14.49 6.59 6.81
CA LEU A 351 15.63 7.09 7.58
C LEU A 351 15.55 6.67 9.07
N GLY A 352 16.71 6.56 9.71
CA GLY A 352 16.83 6.30 11.15
C GLY A 352 16.79 4.82 11.56
N TRP A 353 16.71 3.88 10.61
CA TRP A 353 16.64 2.44 10.95
C TRP A 353 17.97 1.88 11.45
N SER A 354 19.12 2.32 10.92
CA SER A 354 20.44 1.98 11.42
C SER A 354 20.65 2.47 12.83
N GLU A 355 20.30 3.71 13.08
CA GLU A 355 20.43 4.33 14.41
C GLU A 355 19.52 3.64 15.44
N LEU A 356 18.33 3.18 15.02
CA LEU A 356 17.45 2.39 15.88
C LEU A 356 18.11 1.06 16.28
N VAL A 357 18.74 0.38 15.32
CA VAL A 357 19.46 -0.89 15.57
C VAL A 357 20.63 -0.65 16.51
N ASP A 358 21.47 0.34 16.21
CA ASP A 358 22.68 0.64 16.99
C ASP A 358 22.32 1.04 18.43
N THR A 359 21.35 1.97 18.59
CA THR A 359 20.92 2.40 19.93
C THR A 359 20.29 1.27 20.75
N THR A 360 19.56 0.36 20.09
CA THR A 360 18.96 -0.81 20.76
C THR A 360 20.04 -1.83 21.13
N ALA A 361 21.03 -2.05 20.24
CA ALA A 361 22.16 -2.95 20.50
C ALA A 361 23.06 -2.42 21.63
N ASP A 362 23.28 -1.10 21.69
CA ASP A 362 24.00 -0.48 22.80
C ASP A 362 23.30 -0.72 24.13
N ALA A 363 21.97 -0.49 24.18
CA ALA A 363 21.16 -0.80 25.36
C ALA A 363 21.24 -2.30 25.74
N TYR A 364 21.22 -3.20 24.74
CA TYR A 364 21.34 -4.64 25.00
C TYR A 364 22.70 -5.03 25.61
N ARG A 365 23.79 -4.38 25.19
CA ARG A 365 25.13 -4.62 25.73
C ARG A 365 25.31 -4.15 27.17
N THR A 366 24.47 -3.23 27.68
CA THR A 366 24.48 -2.81 29.09
C THR A 366 23.92 -3.84 30.05
N LEU A 367 23.08 -4.78 29.53
CA LEU A 367 22.54 -5.86 30.33
C LEU A 367 23.61 -6.81 30.81
N THR A 368 23.46 -7.35 32.01
CA THR A 368 24.36 -8.39 32.54
C THR A 368 24.27 -9.64 31.66
N PRO A 369 25.34 -10.49 31.64
CA PRO A 369 25.31 -11.75 30.88
C PRO A 369 24.18 -12.69 31.26
N GLN A 370 23.67 -12.62 32.49
CA GLN A 370 22.51 -13.37 32.94
C GLN A 370 21.24 -12.84 32.31
N GLN A 371 21.04 -11.53 32.31
CA GLN A 371 19.87 -10.88 31.69
C GLN A 371 19.89 -11.09 30.18
N GLN A 372 21.03 -10.97 29.51
CA GLN A 372 21.13 -11.20 28.05
C GLN A 372 20.66 -12.58 27.61
N ARG A 373 20.84 -13.62 28.44
CA ARG A 373 20.40 -14.99 28.12
C ARG A 373 18.90 -15.17 28.06
N THR A 374 18.16 -14.37 28.82
CA THR A 374 16.68 -14.46 28.94
C THR A 374 16.00 -13.23 28.35
N ALA A 375 16.76 -12.22 27.89
CA ALA A 375 16.20 -10.98 27.40
C ALA A 375 15.42 -11.17 26.10
N ALA A 376 14.32 -10.42 25.97
CA ALA A 376 13.60 -10.20 24.72
C ALA A 376 13.60 -8.72 24.37
N VAL A 377 13.51 -8.39 23.08
CA VAL A 377 13.27 -7.03 22.62
C VAL A 377 11.79 -6.90 22.25
N VAL A 378 11.11 -5.94 22.85
CA VAL A 378 9.71 -5.63 22.53
C VAL A 378 9.63 -4.17 22.05
N THR A 379 8.88 -3.91 21.00
CA THR A 379 8.75 -2.55 20.46
C THR A 379 7.33 -2.06 20.49
N GLU A 380 7.17 -0.74 20.61
CA GLU A 380 5.88 -0.05 20.56
C GLU A 380 5.18 -0.24 19.21
N TRP A 381 5.94 -0.13 18.09
CA TRP A 381 5.41 -0.16 16.73
C TRP A 381 5.94 -1.34 15.93
N TYR A 382 5.06 -1.95 15.11
CA TYR A 382 5.41 -3.05 14.22
C TYR A 382 6.58 -2.73 13.27
N VAL A 383 6.72 -1.47 12.87
CA VAL A 383 7.80 -1.02 11.98
C VAL A 383 9.17 -1.03 12.66
N GLN A 384 9.22 -0.68 13.95
CA GLN A 384 10.43 -0.81 14.77
C GLN A 384 10.83 -2.29 14.90
N ALA A 385 9.85 -3.15 15.22
CA ALA A 385 10.10 -4.59 15.28
C ALA A 385 10.60 -5.13 13.95
N ALA A 386 10.03 -4.69 12.83
CA ALA A 386 10.44 -5.13 11.50
C ALA A 386 11.88 -4.71 11.18
N ALA A 387 12.28 -3.49 11.53
CA ALA A 387 13.65 -3.01 11.36
C ALA A 387 14.66 -3.81 12.20
N LEU A 388 14.35 -4.01 13.47
CA LEU A 388 15.20 -4.78 14.38
C LEU A 388 15.25 -6.27 14.01
N ASP A 389 14.16 -6.89 13.56
CA ASP A 389 14.10 -8.28 13.09
C ASP A 389 14.92 -8.51 11.81
N HIS A 390 14.97 -7.52 10.92
CA HIS A 390 15.72 -7.63 9.67
C HIS A 390 17.17 -7.22 9.81
N CYS A 391 17.44 -6.07 10.42
CA CYS A 391 18.77 -5.48 10.50
C CYS A 391 19.51 -5.81 11.80
N GLY A 392 18.79 -6.14 12.88
CA GLY A 392 19.35 -6.33 14.22
C GLY A 392 20.05 -7.67 14.45
N SER A 393 19.83 -8.67 13.58
CA SER A 393 20.51 -9.98 13.69
C SER A 393 22.02 -9.87 13.58
N GLY A 394 22.51 -8.96 12.73
CA GLY A 394 23.95 -8.66 12.61
C GLY A 394 24.53 -7.90 13.81
N ALA A 395 23.71 -7.25 14.63
CA ALA A 395 24.08 -6.51 15.83
C ALA A 395 24.02 -7.36 17.11
N GLY A 396 23.68 -8.66 16.99
CA GLY A 396 23.61 -9.59 18.12
C GLY A 396 22.34 -9.42 18.99
N LEU A 397 21.29 -8.78 18.48
CA LEU A 397 20.03 -8.65 19.18
C LEU A 397 19.28 -9.99 19.29
N PRO A 398 18.58 -10.25 20.41
CA PRO A 398 17.74 -11.42 20.57
C PRO A 398 16.48 -11.32 19.73
N SER A 399 15.57 -12.30 19.89
CA SER A 399 14.25 -12.28 19.23
C SER A 399 13.47 -11.00 19.50
N VAL A 400 12.88 -10.43 18.46
CA VAL A 400 12.16 -9.16 18.48
C VAL A 400 10.67 -9.40 18.37
N PHE A 401 9.89 -8.72 19.20
CA PHE A 401 8.44 -8.81 19.27
C PHE A 401 7.79 -7.41 19.23
N SER A 402 6.54 -7.34 18.86
CA SER A 402 5.71 -6.14 19.03
C SER A 402 4.24 -6.53 19.17
N PRO A 403 3.49 -5.95 20.10
CA PRO A 403 2.06 -6.22 20.20
C PRO A 403 1.25 -5.49 19.11
N ASN A 404 1.91 -4.71 18.25
CA ASN A 404 1.25 -3.86 17.27
C ASN A 404 1.05 -4.57 15.92
N ARG A 405 -0.14 -4.44 15.35
CA ARG A 405 -0.55 -4.97 14.03
C ARG A 405 -0.18 -6.45 13.84
N GLY A 406 0.35 -6.80 12.67
CA GLY A 406 0.72 -8.17 12.31
C GLY A 406 1.79 -8.78 13.20
N PHE A 407 2.71 -7.98 13.75
CA PHE A 407 3.72 -8.48 14.69
C PHE A 407 3.10 -9.07 15.96
N GLY A 408 1.97 -8.56 16.42
CA GLY A 408 1.24 -9.13 17.56
C GLY A 408 0.78 -10.58 17.34
N TYR A 409 0.85 -11.07 16.10
CA TYR A 409 0.49 -12.44 15.69
C TYR A 409 1.69 -13.26 15.21
N PHE A 410 2.90 -12.68 15.17
CA PHE A 410 4.11 -13.39 14.70
C PHE A 410 4.81 -14.18 15.79
N GLY A 411 4.41 -14.04 17.02
CA GLY A 411 4.95 -14.75 18.17
C GLY A 411 4.71 -13.97 19.45
N VAL A 412 5.01 -14.64 20.55
CA VAL A 412 4.90 -14.10 21.92
C VAL A 412 6.27 -14.29 22.57
N PRO A 413 6.79 -13.32 23.35
CA PRO A 413 7.98 -13.55 24.16
C PRO A 413 7.81 -14.80 25.02
N PRO A 414 8.86 -15.61 25.20
CA PRO A 414 8.75 -16.79 26.06
C PRO A 414 8.46 -16.38 27.52
N ASP A 415 7.69 -17.17 28.24
CA ASP A 415 7.35 -16.87 29.65
C ASP A 415 8.59 -16.82 30.57
N THR A 416 9.73 -17.31 30.10
CA THR A 416 11.04 -17.21 30.76
C THR A 416 11.76 -15.86 30.51
N ALA A 417 11.20 -14.96 29.70
CA ALA A 417 11.79 -13.65 29.44
C ALA A 417 11.46 -12.68 30.60
N ASP A 418 12.28 -12.71 31.63
CA ASP A 418 12.14 -11.87 32.82
C ASP A 418 12.66 -10.45 32.62
N THR A 419 13.56 -10.25 31.66
CA THR A 419 14.14 -8.96 31.27
C THR A 419 13.72 -8.63 29.84
N VAL A 420 13.27 -7.42 29.63
CA VAL A 420 12.86 -6.91 28.32
C VAL A 420 13.45 -5.55 28.04
N LEU A 421 14.04 -5.40 26.88
CA LEU A 421 14.27 -4.07 26.33
C LEU A 421 13.04 -3.63 25.55
N TYR A 422 12.34 -2.64 26.10
CA TYR A 422 11.14 -2.09 25.44
C TYR A 422 11.51 -0.80 24.70
N VAL A 423 11.29 -0.79 23.38
CA VAL A 423 11.63 0.33 22.49
C VAL A 423 10.39 1.19 22.23
N GLY A 424 10.41 2.43 22.75
CA GLY A 424 9.26 3.34 22.69
C GLY A 424 8.36 3.19 23.92
N SER A 425 7.13 3.70 23.82
CA SER A 425 6.14 3.77 24.89
C SER A 425 6.49 4.76 26.02
N THR A 426 5.70 4.77 27.06
CA THR A 426 5.90 5.61 28.25
C THR A 426 6.08 4.76 29.51
N GLU A 427 6.76 5.30 30.52
CA GLU A 427 6.92 4.62 31.81
C GLU A 427 5.55 4.24 32.40
N ALA A 428 4.56 5.15 32.33
CA ALA A 428 3.23 4.92 32.88
C ALA A 428 2.50 3.74 32.20
N ASP A 429 2.65 3.59 30.87
CA ASP A 429 2.05 2.47 30.15
C ASP A 429 2.77 1.16 30.44
N LEU A 430 4.09 1.17 30.52
CA LEU A 430 4.90 -0.02 30.78
C LEU A 430 4.74 -0.49 32.23
N SER A 431 4.59 0.43 33.22
CA SER A 431 4.34 0.10 34.61
C SER A 431 3.04 -0.66 34.86
N ARG A 432 2.13 -0.72 33.88
CA ARG A 432 0.95 -1.60 33.94
C ARG A 432 1.33 -3.09 33.82
N TRP A 433 2.40 -3.37 33.08
CA TRP A 433 2.82 -4.72 32.72
C TRP A 433 4.04 -5.22 33.47
N PHE A 434 4.94 -4.31 33.92
CA PHE A 434 6.20 -4.63 34.56
C PHE A 434 6.27 -4.03 35.96
N THR A 435 7.05 -4.69 36.83
CA THR A 435 7.27 -4.20 38.19
C THR A 435 8.34 -3.10 38.23
N SER A 436 9.38 -3.24 37.39
CA SER A 436 10.43 -2.24 37.27
C SER A 436 10.53 -1.78 35.82
N VAL A 437 10.63 -0.48 35.62
CA VAL A 437 10.77 0.20 34.32
C VAL A 437 11.83 1.28 34.47
N VAL A 438 12.98 1.10 33.84
CA VAL A 438 14.12 2.02 33.98
C VAL A 438 14.57 2.46 32.57
N PRO A 439 14.73 3.78 32.30
CA PRO A 439 15.26 4.23 31.02
C PRO A 439 16.75 3.91 30.93
N VAL A 440 17.16 3.20 29.88
CA VAL A 440 18.56 2.78 29.68
C VAL A 440 19.23 3.46 28.50
N ASN A 441 18.45 3.89 27.51
CA ASN A 441 18.99 4.64 26.38
C ASN A 441 17.87 5.51 25.75
N ARG A 442 18.27 6.50 24.93
CA ARG A 442 17.36 7.35 24.18
C ARG A 442 17.85 7.53 22.76
N MET A 443 16.94 7.45 21.80
CA MET A 443 17.19 7.75 20.42
C MET A 443 16.42 9.01 20.00
N ASP A 444 17.13 9.95 19.41
CA ASP A 444 16.55 11.17 18.85
C ASP A 444 17.21 11.47 17.50
N TYR A 445 16.84 10.70 16.48
CA TYR A 445 17.35 10.92 15.13
C TYR A 445 16.62 12.13 14.51
N PRO A 446 17.32 13.21 14.14
CA PRO A 446 16.69 14.49 13.75
C PRO A 446 15.74 14.37 12.55
N LEU A 447 16.02 13.45 11.62
CA LEU A 447 15.18 13.17 10.45
C LEU A 447 14.32 11.93 10.63
N GLY A 448 14.14 11.46 11.86
CA GLY A 448 13.28 10.34 12.18
C GLY A 448 11.80 10.70 12.22
N ILE A 449 10.98 9.66 12.30
CA ILE A 449 9.55 9.79 12.55
C ILE A 449 9.34 9.93 14.07
N PRO A 450 8.73 11.02 14.55
CA PRO A 450 8.48 11.21 15.99
C PRO A 450 7.74 10.04 16.63
N GLY A 451 8.32 9.51 17.71
CA GLY A 451 7.83 8.32 18.43
C GLY A 451 8.03 6.99 17.72
N ILE A 452 8.82 6.96 16.60
CA ILE A 452 9.19 5.72 15.89
C ILE A 452 10.71 5.62 15.74
N THR A 453 11.36 6.61 15.15
CA THR A 453 12.82 6.70 14.96
C THR A 453 13.39 8.03 15.46
N SER A 454 12.58 8.85 16.14
CA SER A 454 12.98 10.08 16.83
C SER A 454 12.15 10.22 18.08
N ASP A 455 12.72 10.83 19.11
CA ASP A 455 12.11 11.05 20.43
C ASP A 455 11.55 9.76 21.04
N ILE A 456 12.37 8.70 21.09
CA ILE A 456 12.01 7.42 21.72
C ILE A 456 12.98 7.08 22.84
N THR A 457 12.44 6.51 23.91
CA THR A 457 13.21 5.94 25.03
C THR A 457 13.28 4.43 24.88
N ILE A 458 14.42 3.85 25.21
CA ILE A 458 14.59 2.40 25.37
C ILE A 458 14.60 2.13 26.87
N TRP A 459 13.72 1.24 27.30
CA TRP A 459 13.50 0.89 28.69
C TRP A 459 13.99 -0.51 28.98
N GLU A 460 14.68 -0.67 30.08
CA GLU A 460 14.86 -1.98 30.72
C GLU A 460 13.64 -2.24 31.61
N CYS A 461 12.85 -3.25 31.26
CA CYS A 461 11.67 -3.66 31.98
C CYS A 461 11.93 -5.03 32.58
N THR A 462 11.73 -5.16 33.90
CA THR A 462 11.96 -6.44 34.58
C THR A 462 10.73 -6.89 35.39
N SER A 463 10.69 -8.19 35.67
CA SER A 463 9.60 -8.83 36.44
C SER A 463 8.23 -8.55 35.84
N PRO A 464 7.90 -9.16 34.69
CA PRO A 464 6.55 -9.12 34.14
C PRO A 464 5.52 -9.51 35.20
N LYS A 465 4.45 -8.74 35.35
CA LYS A 465 3.42 -8.97 36.39
C LYS A 465 2.59 -10.24 36.16
N GLN A 466 2.60 -10.75 34.93
CA GLN A 466 1.94 -11.99 34.52
C GLN A 466 2.78 -12.67 33.44
N PRO A 467 2.63 -14.00 33.22
CA PRO A 467 3.24 -14.68 32.09
C PRO A 467 2.90 -14.02 30.76
N TRP A 468 3.84 -14.01 29.83
CA TRP A 468 3.66 -13.40 28.49
C TRP A 468 2.49 -14.02 27.74
N SER A 469 2.30 -15.32 27.87
CA SER A 469 1.16 -16.05 27.29
C SER A 469 -0.21 -15.49 27.73
N VAL A 470 -0.28 -14.90 28.94
CA VAL A 470 -1.51 -14.33 29.53
C VAL A 470 -1.66 -12.85 29.15
N MET A 471 -0.59 -12.05 29.30
CA MET A 471 -0.70 -10.60 29.08
C MET A 471 -0.64 -10.18 27.60
N TRP A 472 0.04 -10.97 26.73
CA TRP A 472 0.21 -10.60 25.33
C TRP A 472 -1.09 -10.36 24.56
N PRO A 473 -2.16 -11.19 24.71
CA PRO A 473 -3.45 -10.91 24.09
C PRO A 473 -4.05 -9.54 24.47
N ALA A 474 -3.84 -9.09 25.72
CA ALA A 474 -4.31 -7.80 26.20
C ALA A 474 -3.43 -6.62 25.72
N MET A 475 -2.14 -6.87 25.46
CA MET A 475 -1.24 -5.88 24.88
C MET A 475 -1.45 -5.68 23.40
N ARG A 476 -1.98 -6.68 22.67
CA ARG A 476 -2.17 -6.62 21.22
C ARG A 476 -3.08 -5.45 20.83
N ARG A 477 -2.66 -4.72 19.79
CA ARG A 477 -3.39 -3.60 19.21
C ARG A 477 -3.20 -3.51 17.69
N LEU A 478 -4.17 -2.93 17.00
CA LEU A 478 -4.17 -2.72 15.55
C LEU A 478 -3.53 -1.37 15.17
#